data_5105d8c3ad28a6a0b167050b2a1b5ae0
#
_entry.id   5105d8c3ad28a6a0b167050b2a1b5ae0
#
_cell.length_a   1.000
_cell.length_b   1.000
_cell.length_c   1.000
_cell.angle_alpha   90.00
_cell.angle_beta   90.00
_cell.angle_gamma   90.00
#
_symmetry.space_group_name_H-M   'P 1'
#
loop_
_entity.id
_entity.type
_entity.pdbx_description
1 polymer ?
#
loop_
_entity_poly.entity_id
_entity_poly.type
_entity_poly.pdbx_seq_one_letter_code
_entity_poly.pdbx_strand_id
1 'polypeptide(L)'
;MKYVRLYADNDGVSHFEDIEVSTKSQNFAPPSPPAFISEPIATAQMLFNRLPAGWYGDWHPAPKRQFGILMDGELEVTAGDGETRTFKAGDVRLLEDTFGKGHQTKVIGDRDVLNAIIQLD
;
A
#
# COMPACT_ATOMS: atom_id res chain seq x y z
N MET A 1 2.32 -3.77 -14.34
CA MET A 1 2.21 -4.13 -12.92
C MET A 1 0.94 -3.57 -12.32
N LYS A 2 0.49 -4.16 -11.24
CA LYS A 2 -0.69 -3.69 -10.51
C LYS A 2 -0.34 -3.37 -9.08
N TYR A 3 -1.09 -2.46 -8.47
CA TYR A 3 -1.13 -2.34 -7.02
C TYR A 3 -2.59 -2.32 -6.54
N VAL A 4 -2.78 -2.49 -5.24
CA VAL A 4 -4.10 -2.52 -4.62
C VAL A 4 -4.36 -1.17 -3.95
N ARG A 5 -5.48 -0.55 -4.29
CA ARG A 5 -5.96 0.66 -3.64
C ARG A 5 -7.01 0.29 -2.58
N LEU A 6 -6.88 0.85 -1.40
CA LEU A 6 -7.89 0.74 -0.34
C LEU A 6 -8.43 2.15 -0.10
N TYR A 7 -9.71 2.36 -0.35
CA TYR A 7 -10.34 3.68 -0.29
C TYR A 7 -11.66 3.61 0.48
N ALA A 8 -12.08 4.73 1.07
CA ALA A 8 -13.36 4.83 1.75
C ALA A 8 -14.43 5.40 0.81
N ASP A 9 -15.62 4.80 0.82
CA ASP A 9 -16.77 5.35 0.12
C ASP A 9 -17.42 6.49 0.92
N ASN A 10 -18.53 7.04 0.42
CA ASN A 10 -19.21 8.16 1.06
C ASN A 10 -19.80 7.82 2.44
N ASP A 11 -20.00 6.55 2.74
CA ASP A 11 -20.49 6.08 4.04
C ASP A 11 -19.34 5.73 5.00
N GLY A 12 -18.09 5.95 4.57
CA GLY A 12 -16.92 5.64 5.38
C GLY A 12 -16.54 4.16 5.39
N VAL A 13 -17.09 3.37 4.46
CA VAL A 13 -16.77 1.95 4.32
C VAL A 13 -15.63 1.79 3.34
N SER A 14 -14.58 1.08 3.73
CA SER A 14 -13.42 0.89 2.85
C SER A 14 -13.60 -0.30 1.93
N HIS A 15 -12.98 -0.20 0.74
CA HIS A 15 -13.05 -1.18 -0.34
C HIS A 15 -11.70 -1.32 -1.01
N PHE A 16 -11.41 -2.52 -1.50
CA PHE A 16 -10.23 -2.76 -2.35
C PHE A 16 -10.55 -2.55 -3.82
N GLU A 17 -9.56 -2.08 -4.54
CA GLU A 17 -9.61 -1.89 -5.99
C GLU A 17 -8.22 -2.18 -6.57
N ASP A 18 -8.18 -2.93 -7.68
CA ASP A 18 -6.93 -3.17 -8.39
C ASP A 18 -6.64 -2.03 -9.37
N ILE A 19 -5.43 -1.50 -9.32
CA ILE A 19 -4.98 -0.41 -10.19
C ILE A 19 -3.88 -0.92 -11.10
N GLU A 20 -4.05 -0.76 -12.41
CA GLU A 20 -3.03 -1.07 -13.39
C GLU A 20 -2.11 0.14 -13.58
N VAL A 21 -0.80 -0.08 -13.51
CA VAL A 21 0.20 0.97 -13.74
C VAL A 21 0.61 0.98 -15.19
N SER A 22 0.31 2.08 -15.89
CA SER A 22 0.74 2.29 -17.28
C SER A 22 2.15 2.86 -17.31
N THR A 23 2.96 2.38 -18.25
CA THR A 23 4.33 2.87 -18.46
C THR A 23 4.57 3.19 -19.91
N LYS A 24 5.54 4.09 -20.16
CA LYS A 24 5.98 4.47 -21.50
C LYS A 24 7.50 4.36 -21.58
N SER A 25 8.02 4.01 -22.76
CA SER A 25 9.45 4.02 -23.01
C SER A 25 9.98 5.44 -22.97
N GLN A 26 11.01 5.69 -22.17
CA GLN A 26 11.61 7.02 -22.01
C GLN A 26 13.12 6.92 -21.80
N ASN A 27 13.84 7.94 -22.26
CA ASN A 27 15.26 8.15 -21.95
C ASN A 27 15.38 8.75 -20.53
N PHE A 28 15.19 7.92 -19.52
CA PHE A 28 15.11 8.37 -18.13
C PHE A 28 16.46 8.81 -17.57
N ALA A 29 17.55 8.10 -17.91
CA ALA A 29 18.87 8.37 -17.34
C ALA A 29 19.96 8.17 -18.41
N PRO A 30 20.06 9.08 -19.43
CA PRO A 30 21.11 8.97 -20.45
C PRO A 30 22.52 9.00 -19.84
N PRO A 31 23.51 8.24 -20.33
CA PRO A 31 23.48 7.43 -21.56
C PRO A 31 22.93 6.01 -21.39
N SER A 32 22.27 5.68 -20.27
CA SER A 32 21.62 4.40 -20.10
C SER A 32 20.53 4.21 -21.16
N PRO A 33 20.28 2.96 -21.59
CA PRO A 33 19.21 2.69 -22.56
C PRO A 33 17.84 3.15 -22.04
N PRO A 34 16.86 3.37 -22.94
CA PRO A 34 15.49 3.70 -22.53
C PRO A 34 14.91 2.65 -21.58
N ALA A 35 14.06 3.11 -20.67
CA ALA A 35 13.31 2.27 -19.74
C ALA A 35 11.83 2.63 -19.83
N PHE A 36 10.99 1.75 -19.31
CA PHE A 36 9.54 1.98 -19.24
C PHE A 36 9.22 2.63 -17.91
N ILE A 37 8.70 3.86 -17.97
CA ILE A 37 8.49 4.70 -16.80
C ILE A 37 7.00 5.06 -16.69
N SER A 38 6.45 4.99 -15.47
CA SER A 38 5.10 5.49 -15.18
C SER A 38 5.10 7.01 -15.05
N GLU A 39 3.91 7.61 -15.06
CA GLU A 39 3.79 9.01 -14.65
C GLU A 39 4.26 9.13 -13.19
N PRO A 40 4.96 10.21 -12.84
CA PRO A 40 5.42 10.41 -11.48
C PRO A 40 4.25 10.70 -10.53
N ILE A 41 4.39 10.29 -9.30
CA ILE A 41 3.42 10.55 -8.24
C ILE A 41 4.06 11.49 -7.23
N ALA A 42 3.44 12.64 -7.00
CA ALA A 42 3.95 13.61 -6.02
C ALA A 42 3.85 13.02 -4.62
N THR A 43 4.92 13.14 -3.84
CA THR A 43 5.01 12.61 -2.49
C THR A 43 5.50 13.68 -1.52
N ALA A 44 5.16 13.54 -0.23
CA ALA A 44 5.57 14.48 0.82
C ALA A 44 6.74 13.95 1.65
N GLN A 45 6.66 12.71 2.10
CA GLN A 45 7.70 12.12 2.95
C GLN A 45 7.66 10.61 2.89
N MET A 46 8.74 10.00 3.32
CA MET A 46 8.91 8.55 3.35
C MET A 46 9.40 8.12 4.72
N LEU A 47 8.91 6.97 5.18
CA LEU A 47 9.41 6.35 6.40
C LEU A 47 9.42 4.83 6.22
N PHE A 48 10.10 4.14 7.13
CA PHE A 48 10.04 2.69 7.21
C PHE A 48 9.31 2.31 8.50
N ASN A 49 8.54 1.24 8.44
CA ASN A 49 7.99 0.66 9.66
C ASN A 49 8.26 -0.83 9.73
N ARG A 50 8.31 -1.34 10.95
CA ARG A 50 8.44 -2.75 11.27
C ARG A 50 7.26 -3.14 12.15
N LEU A 51 6.48 -4.10 11.68
CA LEU A 51 5.39 -4.68 12.46
C LEU A 51 5.87 -6.03 12.97
N PRO A 52 6.02 -6.22 14.29
CA PRO A 52 6.54 -7.48 14.83
C PRO A 52 5.66 -8.68 14.47
N ALA A 53 6.24 -9.87 14.46
CA ALA A 53 5.48 -11.11 14.31
C ALA A 53 4.33 -11.12 15.33
N GLY A 54 3.12 -11.47 14.88
CA GLY A 54 1.92 -11.47 15.71
C GLY A 54 1.24 -10.11 15.89
N TRP A 55 1.79 -9.05 15.32
CA TRP A 55 1.18 -7.72 15.41
C TRP A 55 -0.22 -7.71 14.79
N TYR A 56 -1.16 -7.08 15.49
CA TYR A 56 -2.53 -6.93 15.03
C TYR A 56 -2.99 -5.49 15.24
N GLY A 57 -3.37 -4.83 14.15
CA GLY A 57 -3.99 -3.52 14.18
C GLY A 57 -5.48 -3.63 13.97
N ASP A 58 -6.26 -3.38 15.03
CA ASP A 58 -7.70 -3.37 14.95
C ASP A 58 -8.19 -2.21 14.07
N TRP A 59 -9.48 -2.10 13.83
CA TRP A 59 -10.06 -1.11 12.93
C TRP A 59 -9.47 0.28 13.15
N HIS A 60 -8.86 0.83 12.11
CA HIS A 60 -8.29 2.17 12.12
C HIS A 60 -8.20 2.70 10.69
N PRO A 61 -8.43 3.99 10.48
CA PRO A 61 -8.20 4.60 9.17
C PRO A 61 -6.70 4.78 8.91
N ALA A 62 -6.33 4.92 7.64
CA ALA A 62 -4.97 5.33 7.31
C ALA A 62 -4.71 6.74 7.87
N PRO A 63 -3.55 7.00 8.48
CA PRO A 63 -3.26 8.32 9.06
C PRO A 63 -3.13 9.40 8.00
N LYS A 64 -2.67 9.03 6.82
CA LYS A 64 -2.52 9.87 5.63
C LYS A 64 -2.69 8.99 4.41
N ARG A 65 -2.96 9.62 3.27
CA ARG A 65 -2.88 8.91 1.98
C ARG A 65 -1.45 8.47 1.77
N GLN A 66 -1.23 7.18 1.55
CA GLN A 66 0.13 6.64 1.52
C GLN A 66 0.22 5.34 0.74
N PHE A 67 1.35 5.17 0.06
CA PHE A 67 1.73 3.87 -0.44
C PHE A 67 2.44 3.07 0.66
N GLY A 68 2.15 1.79 0.71
CA GLY A 68 2.92 0.83 1.50
C GLY A 68 3.54 -0.18 0.54
N ILE A 69 4.85 -0.28 0.56
CA ILE A 69 5.59 -1.29 -0.20
C ILE A 69 6.07 -2.33 0.80
N LEU A 70 5.56 -3.54 0.70
CA LEU A 70 5.92 -4.62 1.61
C LEU A 70 7.25 -5.21 1.15
N MET A 71 8.26 -5.14 2.01
CA MET A 71 9.62 -5.59 1.69
C MET A 71 9.94 -6.97 2.26
N ASP A 72 9.32 -7.34 3.38
CA ASP A 72 9.51 -8.65 4.00
C ASP A 72 8.30 -9.01 4.85
N GLY A 73 8.03 -10.30 4.99
CA GLY A 73 6.91 -10.83 5.76
C GLY A 73 5.60 -10.87 4.96
N GLU A 74 4.51 -11.11 5.66
CA GLU A 74 3.17 -11.19 5.07
C GLU A 74 2.14 -10.48 5.94
N LEU A 75 1.22 -9.78 5.28
CA LEU A 75 0.09 -9.10 5.92
C LEU A 75 -1.23 -9.65 5.40
N GLU A 76 -2.21 -9.69 6.30
CA GLU A 76 -3.60 -9.87 5.94
C GLU A 76 -4.35 -8.58 6.29
N VAL A 77 -5.02 -7.99 5.31
CA VAL A 77 -5.77 -6.73 5.49
C VAL A 77 -7.24 -6.98 5.20
N THR A 78 -8.10 -6.57 6.13
CA THR A 78 -9.55 -6.66 5.99
C THR A 78 -10.12 -5.27 5.80
N ALA A 79 -10.81 -5.07 4.68
CA ALA A 79 -11.51 -3.81 4.37
C ALA A 79 -12.83 -3.71 5.13
N GLY A 80 -13.39 -2.51 5.20
CA GLY A 80 -14.65 -2.26 5.87
C GLY A 80 -15.84 -3.00 5.28
N ASP A 81 -15.79 -3.37 4.01
CA ASP A 81 -16.82 -4.18 3.34
C ASP A 81 -16.72 -5.67 3.64
N GLY A 82 -15.73 -6.10 4.40
CA GLY A 82 -15.49 -7.49 4.79
C GLY A 82 -14.55 -8.26 3.88
N GLU A 83 -14.11 -7.69 2.76
CA GLU A 83 -13.14 -8.34 1.89
C GLU A 83 -11.78 -8.39 2.58
N THR A 84 -11.11 -9.53 2.49
CA THR A 84 -9.77 -9.74 3.06
C THR A 84 -8.80 -10.09 1.93
N ARG A 85 -7.64 -9.43 1.93
CA ARG A 85 -6.55 -9.74 0.99
C ARG A 85 -5.25 -9.95 1.74
N THR A 86 -4.41 -10.82 1.20
CA THR A 86 -3.08 -11.13 1.73
C THR A 86 -2.03 -10.45 0.85
N PHE A 87 -1.05 -9.83 1.49
CA PHE A 87 0.05 -9.14 0.84
C PHE A 87 1.38 -9.74 1.29
N LYS A 88 2.33 -9.81 0.39
CA LYS A 88 3.66 -10.35 0.63
C LYS A 88 4.72 -9.47 -0.02
N ALA A 89 5.99 -9.80 0.21
CA ALA A 89 7.12 -9.01 -0.29
C ALA A 89 6.98 -8.72 -1.79
N GLY A 90 7.13 -7.46 -2.16
CA GLY A 90 6.96 -6.96 -3.53
C GLY A 90 5.57 -6.38 -3.81
N ASP A 91 4.58 -6.62 -2.95
CA ASP A 91 3.24 -6.07 -3.15
C ASP A 91 3.19 -4.60 -2.73
N VAL A 92 2.46 -3.80 -3.50
CA VAL A 92 2.26 -2.37 -3.29
C VAL A 92 0.79 -2.10 -2.99
N ARG A 93 0.55 -1.33 -1.93
CA ARG A 93 -0.79 -0.90 -1.52
C ARG A 93 -0.84 0.62 -1.50
N LEU A 94 -1.95 1.18 -1.97
CA LEU A 94 -2.26 2.60 -1.79
C LEU A 94 -3.39 2.72 -0.78
N LEU A 95 -3.10 3.26 0.40
CA LEU A 95 -4.08 3.44 1.47
C LEU A 95 -4.64 4.85 1.39
N GLU A 96 -5.93 4.95 1.07
CA GLU A 96 -6.66 6.21 0.97
C GLU A 96 -7.92 6.22 1.85
N ASP A 97 -8.11 5.22 2.69
CA ASP A 97 -9.19 5.14 3.66
C ASP A 97 -8.88 5.99 4.91
N THR A 98 -8.77 7.29 4.71
CA THR A 98 -8.33 8.24 5.74
C THR A 98 -9.45 8.68 6.67
N PHE A 99 -10.65 8.21 6.47
CA PHE A 99 -11.80 8.48 7.34
C PHE A 99 -12.69 7.24 7.43
N GLY A 100 -13.62 7.27 8.39
CA GLY A 100 -14.52 6.15 8.64
C GLY A 100 -13.86 5.08 9.49
N LYS A 101 -14.35 3.85 9.36
CA LYS A 101 -13.89 2.72 10.16
C LYS A 101 -12.46 2.29 9.82
N GLY A 102 -12.05 2.51 8.57
CA GLY A 102 -10.74 2.09 8.10
C GLY A 102 -10.67 0.60 7.80
N HIS A 103 -9.58 -0.01 8.23
CA HIS A 103 -9.27 -1.41 7.95
C HIS A 103 -8.64 -2.08 9.17
N GLN A 104 -8.57 -3.41 9.14
CA GLN A 104 -7.79 -4.20 10.08
C GLN A 104 -6.56 -4.74 9.38
N THR A 105 -5.43 -4.83 10.09
CA THR A 105 -4.19 -5.38 9.57
C THR A 105 -3.63 -6.40 10.55
N LYS A 106 -3.24 -7.55 10.02
CA LYS A 106 -2.69 -8.64 10.81
C LYS A 106 -1.40 -9.14 10.17
N VAL A 107 -0.34 -9.22 10.96
CA VAL A 107 0.89 -9.90 10.54
C VAL A 107 0.61 -11.40 10.61
N ILE A 108 0.80 -12.10 9.50
CA ILE A 108 0.63 -13.55 9.44
C ILE A 108 2.00 -14.23 9.33
N GLY A 109 2.09 -15.46 9.87
CA GLY A 109 3.35 -16.16 9.94
C GLY A 109 4.19 -15.73 11.15
N ASP A 110 5.45 -16.14 11.16
CA ASP A 110 6.37 -15.99 12.29
C ASP A 110 7.48 -14.95 12.04
N ARG A 111 7.35 -14.16 10.98
CA ARG A 111 8.32 -13.12 10.60
C ARG A 111 7.75 -11.74 10.85
N ASP A 112 8.63 -10.80 11.19
CA ASP A 112 8.27 -9.39 11.21
C ASP A 112 7.95 -8.92 9.78
N VAL A 113 7.05 -7.96 9.69
CA VAL A 113 6.78 -7.26 8.43
C VAL A 113 7.59 -6.00 8.36
N LEU A 114 8.25 -5.77 7.24
CA LEU A 114 8.98 -4.54 6.94
C LEU A 114 8.30 -3.84 5.78
N ASN A 115 7.93 -2.58 5.96
CA ASN A 115 7.34 -1.74 4.93
C ASN A 115 8.16 -0.48 4.68
N ALA A 116 8.19 -0.05 3.42
CA ALA A 116 8.47 1.33 3.06
C ALA A 116 7.13 2.04 2.91
N ILE A 117 6.94 3.13 3.63
CA ILE A 117 5.70 3.93 3.62
C ILE A 117 6.01 5.26 2.95
N ILE A 118 5.26 5.58 1.89
CA ILE A 118 5.45 6.81 1.13
C ILE A 118 4.16 7.62 1.24
N GLN A 119 4.21 8.68 2.02
CA GLN A 119 3.05 9.52 2.29
C GLN A 119 2.90 10.59 1.21
N LEU A 120 1.69 10.79 0.72
CA LEU A 120 1.39 11.67 -0.40
C LEU A 120 1.09 13.10 0.05
N ASP A 121 0.67 13.22 1.29
CA ASP A 121 0.26 14.52 1.84
C ASP A 121 1.07 14.90 3.06
#